data_2eda2bad64d1b738ddee536c6ec7dc40
#
_entry.id   2eda2bad64d1b738ddee536c6ec7dc40
#
_cell.length_a   1.000
_cell.length_b   1.000
_cell.length_c   1.000
_cell.angle_alpha   90.00
_cell.angle_beta   90.00
_cell.angle_gamma   90.00
#
_symmetry.space_group_name_H-M   'P 1'
#
loop_
_entity.id
_entity.type
_entity.pdbx_description
1 polymer ?
#
loop_
_entity_poly.entity_id
_entity_poly.type
_entity_poly.pdbx_seq_one_letter_code
_entity_poly.pdbx_strand_id
1 'polypeptide(L)'
;GRLTALEALEAAIARAEARSQINAVALRHFDLARENAQRLSRMGRAERAAWAQTAPLAGVPFALKDLGVAMKGTVTTQGCAFFKDAVADHDSTLVQRYRAAGLNIFAKTTTPEFGQTATTESRLFGLTRNPWNLAYSAGGSSGGAAAAVAAGIVPAAHASDGGGSIRIPSSHCGLFGLKPSRGLVPMGPKMLEGWLGLSAQNVISRSVRDSALLLQLTQGPEAGSRTGPQPGALIDAITRPPRRLRIALMEQNPFGAPVHPDCLDAVRAAARLCESLGHVVEMAAPKLAIGEMFGSMGIATAAGMLASVRMREKETGRQAREDEFEPLNWRSLQLARGYSAEQAFTARTVFDQAARTVDLFLGEYDLILSPVTAAPAPLLGAMSLDQPYESFVKVAMTASPFTAIFNMTGHPAMSVPLHWNGAGMPIGAQFAAPFGAEATLLALAAQLEQAAPWKDRRPVL
;
A
#
# COMPACT_ATOMS: atom_id res chain seq x y z
N GLY A 1 29.82 -6.72 4.32
CA GLY A 1 29.52 -5.84 5.01
C GLY A 1 30.21 -5.04 6.10
N ARG A 2 29.78 -3.78 6.25
CA ARG A 2 30.23 -2.89 7.33
C ARG A 2 29.44 -3.10 8.63
N LEU A 3 28.22 -3.74 8.54
CA LEU A 3 27.35 -4.02 9.67
C LEU A 3 26.97 -5.49 9.68
N THR A 4 26.79 -6.07 10.84
CA THR A 4 26.18 -7.38 11.03
C THR A 4 24.64 -7.26 10.96
N ALA A 5 23.95 -8.39 10.77
CA ALA A 5 22.48 -8.44 10.80
C ALA A 5 21.94 -8.00 12.18
N LEU A 6 22.65 -8.32 13.27
CA LEU A 6 22.26 -7.93 14.62
C LEU A 6 22.40 -6.42 14.84
N GLU A 7 23.53 -5.81 14.45
CA GLU A 7 23.71 -4.36 14.55
C GLU A 7 22.68 -3.58 13.73
N ALA A 8 22.35 -4.06 12.52
CA ALA A 8 21.30 -3.45 11.69
C ALA A 8 19.92 -3.54 12.35
N LEU A 9 19.61 -4.70 12.96
CA LEU A 9 18.35 -4.92 13.69
C LEU A 9 18.27 -4.02 14.92
N GLU A 10 19.29 -4.01 15.79
CA GLU A 10 19.28 -3.18 17.01
C GLU A 10 19.19 -1.69 16.67
N ALA A 11 19.82 -1.25 15.59
CA ALA A 11 19.67 0.12 15.12
C ALA A 11 18.23 0.43 14.62
N ALA A 12 17.51 -0.55 14.05
CA ALA A 12 16.12 -0.37 13.68
C ALA A 12 15.20 -0.35 14.91
N ILE A 13 15.43 -1.23 15.88
CA ILE A 13 14.70 -1.27 17.15
C ILE A 13 14.90 0.06 17.91
N ALA A 14 16.14 0.50 18.09
CA ALA A 14 16.42 1.77 18.78
C ALA A 14 15.73 2.97 18.11
N ARG A 15 15.69 3.00 16.76
CA ARG A 15 14.95 4.05 16.04
C ARG A 15 13.45 3.95 16.24
N ALA A 16 12.88 2.73 16.27
CA ALA A 16 11.46 2.53 16.53
C ALA A 16 11.05 3.02 17.93
N GLU A 17 11.89 2.77 18.92
CA GLU A 17 11.67 3.19 20.30
C GLU A 17 11.86 4.71 20.49
N ALA A 18 12.93 5.28 19.94
CA ALA A 18 13.18 6.73 19.98
C ALA A 18 12.10 7.56 19.27
N ARG A 19 11.38 6.97 18.32
CA ARG A 19 10.32 7.61 17.55
C ARG A 19 8.92 7.05 17.87
N SER A 20 8.74 6.56 19.09
CA SER A 20 7.48 5.96 19.55
C SER A 20 6.27 6.91 19.45
N GLN A 21 6.49 8.23 19.52
CA GLN A 21 5.46 9.24 19.34
C GLN A 21 4.75 9.19 17.97
N ILE A 22 5.41 8.64 16.94
CA ILE A 22 4.82 8.46 15.59
C ILE A 22 3.78 7.34 15.61
N ASN A 23 3.91 6.36 16.52
CA ASN A 23 3.05 5.19 16.65
C ASN A 23 2.98 4.37 15.34
N ALA A 24 4.13 4.04 14.76
CA ALA A 24 4.21 3.27 13.52
C ALA A 24 4.17 1.74 13.74
N VAL A 25 4.53 1.26 14.94
CA VAL A 25 4.67 -0.16 15.28
C VAL A 25 3.47 -0.63 16.13
N ALA A 26 2.72 -1.60 15.61
CA ALA A 26 1.60 -2.22 16.29
C ALA A 26 2.03 -3.40 17.18
N LEU A 27 2.81 -4.33 16.61
CA LEU A 27 3.25 -5.56 17.29
C LEU A 27 4.76 -5.72 17.14
N ARG A 28 5.41 -6.08 18.25
CA ARG A 28 6.87 -6.24 18.34
C ARG A 28 7.24 -7.71 18.31
N HIS A 29 8.15 -8.09 17.44
CA HIS A 29 8.71 -9.44 17.33
C HIS A 29 10.24 -9.38 17.49
N PHE A 30 10.71 -8.53 18.42
CA PHE A 30 12.13 -8.20 18.56
C PHE A 30 12.98 -9.42 18.92
N ASP A 31 12.50 -10.28 19.84
CA ASP A 31 13.28 -11.44 20.28
C ASP A 31 13.38 -12.48 19.15
N LEU A 32 12.31 -12.76 18.44
CA LEU A 32 12.32 -13.63 17.25
C LEU A 32 13.31 -13.10 16.19
N ALA A 33 13.34 -11.77 15.97
CA ALA A 33 14.26 -11.15 15.03
C ALA A 33 15.70 -11.19 15.50
N ARG A 34 15.96 -11.05 16.82
CA ARG A 34 17.29 -11.23 17.42
C ARG A 34 17.83 -12.64 17.24
N GLU A 35 17.00 -13.65 17.49
CA GLU A 35 17.35 -15.05 17.25
C GLU A 35 17.76 -15.28 15.79
N ASN A 36 16.98 -14.76 14.83
CA ASN A 36 17.30 -14.83 13.42
C ASN A 36 18.62 -14.13 13.08
N ALA A 37 18.83 -12.92 13.58
CA ALA A 37 20.06 -12.15 13.35
C ALA A 37 21.30 -12.85 13.93
N GLN A 38 21.17 -13.45 15.12
CA GLN A 38 22.26 -14.22 15.74
C GLN A 38 22.56 -15.49 14.94
N ARG A 39 21.55 -16.19 14.44
CA ARG A 39 21.74 -17.36 13.55
C ARG A 39 22.54 -17.00 12.32
N LEU A 40 22.22 -15.86 11.68
CA LEU A 40 22.98 -15.35 10.53
C LEU A 40 24.44 -15.00 10.89
N SER A 41 24.67 -14.47 12.08
CA SER A 41 26.01 -14.14 12.57
C SER A 41 26.88 -15.38 12.81
N ARG A 42 26.28 -16.52 13.13
CA ARG A 42 26.95 -17.81 13.35
C ARG A 42 27.30 -18.56 12.07
N MET A 43 26.69 -18.19 10.92
CA MET A 43 26.99 -18.80 9.63
C MET A 43 28.47 -18.59 9.25
N GLY A 44 29.12 -19.64 8.77
CA GLY A 44 30.47 -19.55 8.24
C GLY A 44 30.56 -18.62 7.01
N ARG A 45 31.76 -18.11 6.70
CA ARG A 45 31.95 -17.17 5.60
C ARG A 45 31.47 -17.73 4.25
N ALA A 46 31.79 -19.01 3.97
CA ALA A 46 31.40 -19.68 2.73
C ALA A 46 29.88 -19.90 2.65
N GLU A 47 29.27 -20.36 3.76
CA GLU A 47 27.82 -20.56 3.86
C GLU A 47 27.07 -19.22 3.66
N ARG A 48 27.54 -18.15 4.31
CA ARG A 48 26.96 -16.81 4.18
C ARG A 48 27.06 -16.28 2.75
N ALA A 49 28.20 -16.51 2.07
CA ALA A 49 28.41 -16.10 0.70
C ALA A 49 27.49 -16.86 -0.27
N ALA A 50 27.31 -18.18 -0.08
CA ALA A 50 26.38 -18.98 -0.86
C ALA A 50 24.93 -18.56 -0.63
N TRP A 51 24.52 -18.32 0.63
CA TRP A 51 23.18 -17.86 0.96
C TRP A 51 22.86 -16.45 0.42
N ALA A 52 23.84 -15.54 0.43
CA ALA A 52 23.68 -14.18 -0.11
C ALA A 52 23.39 -14.15 -1.61
N GLN A 53 23.72 -15.21 -2.37
CA GLN A 53 23.38 -15.32 -3.79
C GLN A 53 21.87 -15.55 -4.01
N THR A 54 21.21 -16.24 -3.09
CA THR A 54 19.77 -16.53 -3.14
C THR A 54 18.93 -15.60 -2.27
N ALA A 55 19.56 -14.96 -1.27
CA ALA A 55 18.93 -14.07 -0.30
C ALA A 55 19.58 -12.66 -0.31
N PRO A 56 19.34 -11.85 -1.37
CA PRO A 56 20.05 -10.58 -1.57
C PRO A 56 19.77 -9.53 -0.47
N LEU A 57 18.74 -9.73 0.36
CA LEU A 57 18.36 -8.85 1.47
C LEU A 57 18.68 -9.46 2.85
N ALA A 58 19.70 -10.33 2.90
CA ALA A 58 20.11 -11.08 4.09
C ALA A 58 20.32 -10.18 5.33
N GLY A 59 19.48 -10.37 6.34
CA GLY A 59 19.54 -9.67 7.62
C GLY A 59 19.00 -8.24 7.62
N VAL A 60 18.44 -7.75 6.51
CA VAL A 60 17.83 -6.41 6.45
C VAL A 60 16.59 -6.38 7.34
N PRO A 61 16.47 -5.45 8.32
CA PRO A 61 15.29 -5.29 9.14
C PRO A 61 14.06 -4.89 8.29
N PHE A 62 12.95 -5.57 8.52
CA PHE A 62 11.71 -5.40 7.76
C PHE A 62 10.48 -5.46 8.67
N ALA A 63 9.43 -4.72 8.33
CA ALA A 63 8.17 -4.75 9.05
C ALA A 63 7.02 -5.14 8.11
N LEU A 64 6.09 -5.93 8.61
CA LEU A 64 4.84 -6.30 7.93
C LEU A 64 3.74 -5.33 8.33
N LYS A 65 2.79 -5.05 7.44
CA LYS A 65 1.52 -4.44 7.83
C LYS A 65 0.71 -5.44 8.66
N ASP A 66 0.03 -4.98 9.70
CA ASP A 66 -0.84 -5.84 10.53
C ASP A 66 -2.20 -6.14 9.85
N LEU A 67 -2.17 -6.31 8.53
CA LEU A 67 -3.33 -6.63 7.68
C LEU A 67 -2.89 -7.34 6.41
N GLY A 68 -3.63 -8.37 6.03
CA GLY A 68 -3.51 -9.02 4.72
C GLY A 68 -2.37 -10.03 4.58
N VAL A 69 -1.51 -10.18 5.60
CA VAL A 69 -0.43 -11.20 5.63
C VAL A 69 -0.37 -11.87 6.99
N ALA A 70 -0.16 -13.19 6.98
CA ALA A 70 0.04 -14.02 8.14
C ALA A 70 1.53 -14.39 8.29
N MET A 71 2.05 -14.30 9.51
CA MET A 71 3.36 -14.85 9.89
C MET A 71 3.12 -15.88 10.99
N LYS A 72 3.47 -17.14 10.73
CA LYS A 72 3.21 -18.27 11.63
C LYS A 72 3.69 -18.01 13.06
N GLY A 73 2.83 -18.29 14.02
CA GLY A 73 3.10 -18.10 15.45
C GLY A 73 2.96 -16.66 15.94
N THR A 74 2.53 -15.73 15.09
CA THR A 74 2.31 -14.34 15.48
C THR A 74 0.87 -13.89 15.25
N VAL A 75 0.43 -12.92 16.02
CA VAL A 75 -0.90 -12.32 15.90
C VAL A 75 -0.98 -11.44 14.63
N THR A 76 -2.16 -11.43 13.99
CA THR A 76 -2.55 -10.44 12.97
C THR A 76 -3.89 -9.86 13.36
N THR A 77 -3.90 -8.64 13.91
CA THR A 77 -5.10 -8.06 14.51
C THR A 77 -6.04 -7.39 13.51
N GLN A 78 -5.55 -7.05 12.31
CA GLN A 78 -6.29 -6.25 11.33
C GLN A 78 -6.73 -4.88 11.89
N GLY A 79 -6.04 -4.36 12.93
CA GLY A 79 -6.42 -3.14 13.64
C GLY A 79 -7.70 -3.26 14.50
N CYS A 80 -8.24 -4.48 14.68
CA CYS A 80 -9.54 -4.78 15.28
C CYS A 80 -9.42 -5.55 16.60
N ALA A 81 -10.15 -5.17 17.62
CA ALA A 81 -10.12 -5.83 18.92
C ALA A 81 -10.64 -7.28 18.87
N PHE A 82 -11.56 -7.61 17.95
CA PHE A 82 -12.06 -8.97 17.74
C PHE A 82 -10.96 -9.96 17.28
N PHE A 83 -9.87 -9.44 16.69
CA PHE A 83 -8.73 -10.23 16.19
C PHE A 83 -7.46 -10.08 17.04
N LYS A 84 -7.53 -9.43 18.20
CA LYS A 84 -6.34 -9.13 19.04
C LYS A 84 -5.52 -10.34 19.46
N ASP A 85 -6.10 -11.52 19.41
CA ASP A 85 -5.52 -12.82 19.77
C ASP A 85 -5.49 -13.81 18.59
N ALA A 86 -5.66 -13.33 17.35
CA ALA A 86 -5.68 -14.18 16.15
C ALA A 86 -4.25 -14.59 15.74
N VAL A 87 -3.74 -15.65 16.37
CA VAL A 87 -2.42 -16.22 16.06
C VAL A 87 -2.47 -17.01 14.76
N ALA A 88 -1.57 -16.70 13.83
CA ALA A 88 -1.49 -17.36 12.54
C ALA A 88 -0.85 -18.77 12.66
N ASP A 89 -1.46 -19.76 12.00
CA ASP A 89 -0.99 -21.15 11.94
C ASP A 89 -0.03 -21.41 10.75
N HIS A 90 0.13 -20.42 9.85
CA HIS A 90 0.93 -20.52 8.63
C HIS A 90 1.63 -19.19 8.31
N ASP A 91 2.61 -19.24 7.42
CA ASP A 91 3.13 -18.06 6.71
C ASP A 91 2.34 -17.88 5.42
N SER A 92 1.90 -16.65 5.12
CA SER A 92 1.43 -16.29 3.78
C SER A 92 2.54 -16.52 2.75
N THR A 93 2.19 -16.85 1.51
CA THR A 93 3.15 -17.03 0.41
C THR A 93 4.09 -15.84 0.28
N LEU A 94 3.58 -14.62 0.45
CA LEU A 94 4.37 -13.41 0.42
C LEU A 94 5.39 -13.34 1.58
N VAL A 95 5.01 -13.75 2.79
CA VAL A 95 5.93 -13.82 3.95
C VAL A 95 7.02 -14.86 3.72
N GLN A 96 6.69 -16.01 3.11
CA GLN A 96 7.69 -17.01 2.73
C GLN A 96 8.71 -16.42 1.73
N ARG A 97 8.25 -15.64 0.73
CA ARG A 97 9.13 -14.97 -0.24
C ARG A 97 10.01 -13.90 0.42
N TYR A 98 9.48 -13.12 1.36
CA TYR A 98 10.28 -12.16 2.14
C TYR A 98 11.38 -12.86 2.96
N ARG A 99 11.05 -13.98 3.60
CA ARG A 99 12.04 -14.79 4.34
C ARG A 99 13.07 -15.42 3.41
N ALA A 100 12.65 -15.93 2.25
CA ALA A 100 13.55 -16.47 1.23
C ALA A 100 14.52 -15.40 0.70
N ALA A 101 14.06 -14.16 0.55
CA ALA A 101 14.89 -13.01 0.20
C ALA A 101 15.88 -12.59 1.32
N GLY A 102 15.75 -13.16 2.53
CA GLY A 102 16.64 -12.93 3.66
C GLY A 102 16.20 -11.81 4.61
N LEU A 103 15.03 -11.21 4.41
CA LEU A 103 14.53 -10.15 5.27
C LEU A 103 14.34 -10.62 6.71
N ASN A 104 14.74 -9.79 7.68
CA ASN A 104 14.56 -10.03 9.10
C ASN A 104 13.33 -9.27 9.62
N ILE A 105 12.20 -9.98 9.70
CA ILE A 105 10.91 -9.40 10.10
C ILE A 105 10.89 -9.23 11.62
N PHE A 106 10.87 -7.97 12.09
CA PHE A 106 11.00 -7.65 13.52
C PHE A 106 9.75 -7.02 14.14
N ALA A 107 8.77 -6.60 13.32
CA ALA A 107 7.57 -5.93 13.79
C ALA A 107 6.41 -6.03 12.80
N LYS A 108 5.20 -5.73 13.29
CA LYS A 108 4.07 -5.34 12.44
C LYS A 108 3.76 -3.87 12.62
N THR A 109 3.40 -3.19 11.52
CA THR A 109 3.06 -1.77 11.50
C THR A 109 1.57 -1.55 11.67
N THR A 110 1.22 -0.41 12.24
CA THR A 110 -0.17 0.00 12.47
C THR A 110 -0.97 0.10 11.18
N THR A 111 -2.26 -0.18 11.29
CA THR A 111 -3.28 -0.06 10.26
C THR A 111 -4.60 0.36 10.93
N PRO A 112 -5.51 1.07 10.25
CA PRO A 112 -6.87 1.25 10.74
C PRO A 112 -7.61 -0.09 10.69
N GLU A 113 -8.70 -0.20 11.40
CA GLU A 113 -9.50 -1.41 11.49
C GLU A 113 -9.92 -1.89 10.09
N PHE A 114 -9.56 -3.14 9.73
CA PHE A 114 -9.74 -3.78 8.42
C PHE A 114 -9.21 -3.00 7.21
N GLY A 115 -8.45 -1.94 7.42
CA GLY A 115 -7.98 -1.08 6.35
C GLY A 115 -9.06 -0.22 5.68
N GLN A 116 -10.17 0.05 6.36
CA GLN A 116 -11.39 0.65 5.80
C GLN A 116 -11.35 2.18 5.68
N THR A 117 -10.24 2.83 6.02
CA THR A 117 -10.08 4.28 5.88
C THR A 117 -8.72 4.65 5.30
N ALA A 118 -8.63 5.87 4.74
CA ALA A 118 -7.42 6.43 4.15
C ALA A 118 -6.51 7.14 5.17
N THR A 119 -6.80 7.02 6.45
CA THR A 119 -5.92 7.38 7.58
C THR A 119 -5.57 6.13 8.39
N THR A 120 -4.57 6.22 9.27
CA THR A 120 -4.20 5.11 10.14
C THR A 120 -4.44 5.51 11.59
N GLU A 121 -5.65 5.26 11.99
CA GLU A 121 -6.20 5.59 13.29
C GLU A 121 -7.07 4.41 13.72
N SER A 122 -6.80 3.78 14.85
CA SER A 122 -7.62 2.68 15.34
C SER A 122 -7.83 2.77 16.85
N ARG A 123 -8.98 2.30 17.35
CA ARG A 123 -9.21 2.16 18.79
C ARG A 123 -8.19 1.24 19.44
N LEU A 124 -7.70 0.23 18.73
CA LEU A 124 -6.79 -0.76 19.28
C LEU A 124 -5.37 -0.22 19.48
N PHE A 125 -4.85 0.58 18.54
CA PHE A 125 -3.45 1.05 18.55
C PHE A 125 -3.30 2.56 18.64
N GLY A 126 -4.37 3.32 18.52
CA GLY A 126 -4.34 4.79 18.51
C GLY A 126 -3.96 5.38 17.17
N LEU A 127 -3.49 6.61 17.19
CA LEU A 127 -3.24 7.46 16.02
C LEU A 127 -1.82 7.28 15.50
N THR A 128 -1.65 6.97 14.21
CA THR A 128 -0.34 6.99 13.53
C THR A 128 -0.11 8.35 12.92
N ARG A 129 0.91 9.03 13.41
CA ARG A 129 1.22 10.42 13.08
C ARG A 129 2.15 10.54 11.88
N ASN A 130 1.95 11.58 11.09
CA ASN A 130 2.82 11.87 9.96
C ASN A 130 4.19 12.39 10.45
N PRO A 131 5.32 11.76 10.05
CA PRO A 131 6.64 12.22 10.46
C PRO A 131 7.01 13.65 10.00
N TRP A 132 6.37 14.17 8.96
CA TRP A 132 6.58 15.55 8.49
C TRP A 132 5.87 16.59 9.37
N ASN A 133 4.75 16.22 9.97
CA ASN A 133 4.04 17.03 10.97
C ASN A 133 3.12 16.13 11.80
N LEU A 134 3.40 16.02 13.09
CA LEU A 134 2.73 15.10 14.00
C LEU A 134 1.23 15.41 14.25
N ALA A 135 0.72 16.55 13.81
CA ALA A 135 -0.71 16.88 13.88
C ALA A 135 -1.52 16.25 12.73
N TYR A 136 -0.84 15.79 11.68
CA TYR A 136 -1.46 15.24 10.48
C TYR A 136 -1.38 13.71 10.44
N SER A 137 -2.27 13.10 9.67
CA SER A 137 -2.29 11.67 9.42
C SER A 137 -1.13 11.25 8.52
N ALA A 138 -0.55 10.09 8.79
CA ALA A 138 0.42 9.42 7.91
C ALA A 138 -0.23 8.87 6.62
N GLY A 139 -1.55 9.06 6.45
CA GLY A 139 -2.31 8.37 5.43
C GLY A 139 -2.69 6.95 5.85
N GLY A 140 -3.37 6.26 4.97
CA GLY A 140 -3.87 4.90 5.24
C GLY A 140 -4.26 4.13 3.97
N SER A 141 -4.49 2.90 4.22
CA SER A 141 -4.45 2.14 5.46
C SER A 141 -3.07 1.58 5.83
N SER A 142 -2.00 1.79 5.03
CA SER A 142 -0.61 1.38 5.38
C SER A 142 0.20 2.55 5.98
N GLY A 143 -0.45 3.38 6.82
CA GLY A 143 0.21 4.57 7.39
C GLY A 143 1.34 4.23 8.35
N GLY A 144 1.23 3.13 9.11
CA GLY A 144 2.32 2.66 9.95
C GLY A 144 3.57 2.27 9.15
N ALA A 145 3.39 1.62 8.00
CA ALA A 145 4.49 1.29 7.09
C ALA A 145 5.14 2.56 6.52
N ALA A 146 4.32 3.51 6.02
CA ALA A 146 4.82 4.78 5.49
C ALA A 146 5.53 5.61 6.56
N ALA A 147 4.94 5.73 7.74
CA ALA A 147 5.54 6.46 8.86
C ALA A 147 6.88 5.82 9.30
N ALA A 148 6.97 4.49 9.37
CA ALA A 148 8.21 3.78 9.71
C ALA A 148 9.33 4.03 8.68
N VAL A 149 8.98 4.03 7.38
CA VAL A 149 9.95 4.30 6.29
C VAL A 149 10.34 5.78 6.26
N ALA A 150 9.39 6.70 6.36
CA ALA A 150 9.66 8.14 6.35
C ALA A 150 10.53 8.54 7.54
N ALA A 151 10.25 8.00 8.72
CA ALA A 151 11.04 8.20 9.92
C ALA A 151 12.40 7.48 9.89
N GLY A 152 12.72 6.68 8.90
CA GLY A 152 13.98 5.95 8.78
C GLY A 152 14.14 4.80 9.77
N ILE A 153 13.06 4.25 10.30
CA ILE A 153 13.08 3.04 11.14
C ILE A 153 13.53 1.85 10.30
N VAL A 154 12.95 1.69 9.12
CA VAL A 154 13.29 0.67 8.11
C VAL A 154 13.45 1.29 6.73
N PRO A 155 14.22 0.68 5.82
CA PRO A 155 14.37 1.18 4.44
C PRO A 155 13.11 0.99 3.59
N ALA A 156 12.38 -0.09 3.83
CA ALA A 156 11.11 -0.43 3.21
C ALA A 156 10.25 -1.23 4.18
N ALA A 157 8.93 -1.22 3.99
CA ALA A 157 7.98 -1.99 4.79
C ALA A 157 6.87 -2.55 3.90
N HIS A 158 6.34 -3.73 4.27
CA HIS A 158 5.19 -4.32 3.60
C HIS A 158 3.95 -3.44 3.74
N ALA A 159 3.19 -3.32 2.67
CA ALA A 159 1.95 -2.57 2.57
C ALA A 159 0.94 -3.27 1.65
N SER A 160 -0.32 -2.98 1.82
CA SER A 160 -1.40 -3.45 0.96
C SER A 160 -2.23 -2.28 0.42
N ASP A 161 -2.92 -2.47 -0.70
CA ASP A 161 -3.66 -1.42 -1.40
C ASP A 161 -4.95 -1.99 -1.97
N GLY A 162 -6.09 -1.66 -1.35
CA GLY A 162 -7.43 -2.04 -1.80
C GLY A 162 -8.25 -0.87 -2.37
N GLY A 163 -7.77 0.37 -2.16
CA GLY A 163 -8.40 1.60 -2.66
C GLY A 163 -7.42 2.77 -2.77
N GLY A 164 -6.11 2.51 -2.53
CA GLY A 164 -5.06 3.52 -2.49
C GLY A 164 -4.08 3.35 -1.34
N SER A 165 -4.21 2.28 -0.57
CA SER A 165 -3.53 2.14 0.74
C SER A 165 -2.02 1.87 0.71
N ILE A 166 -1.38 1.76 -0.46
CA ILE A 166 0.07 1.94 -0.67
C ILE A 166 0.32 3.40 -1.08
N ARG A 167 -0.42 3.89 -2.07
CA ARG A 167 -0.19 5.15 -2.77
C ARG A 167 -0.51 6.38 -1.92
N ILE A 168 -1.63 6.37 -1.18
CA ILE A 168 -2.05 7.47 -0.30
C ILE A 168 -1.02 7.73 0.80
N PRO A 169 -0.63 6.74 1.65
CA PRO A 169 0.37 6.98 2.68
C PRO A 169 1.76 7.27 2.10
N SER A 170 2.11 6.75 0.92
CA SER A 170 3.33 7.16 0.20
C SER A 170 3.31 8.63 -0.18
N SER A 171 2.19 9.13 -0.72
CA SER A 171 1.99 10.55 -1.03
C SER A 171 2.14 11.43 0.21
N HIS A 172 1.43 11.09 1.29
CA HIS A 172 1.40 11.88 2.52
C HIS A 172 2.72 11.85 3.30
N CYS A 173 3.56 10.83 3.10
CA CYS A 173 4.84 10.68 3.80
C CYS A 173 6.08 10.94 2.93
N GLY A 174 5.91 11.39 1.67
CA GLY A 174 7.02 11.73 0.76
C GLY A 174 7.83 10.50 0.36
N LEU A 175 7.16 9.40 0.00
CA LEU A 175 7.74 8.10 -0.31
C LEU A 175 7.27 7.59 -1.68
N PHE A 176 8.01 6.62 -2.22
CA PHE A 176 7.60 5.87 -3.39
C PHE A 176 6.72 4.68 -3.00
N GLY A 177 5.59 4.52 -3.69
CA GLY A 177 4.69 3.39 -3.48
C GLY A 177 4.05 2.93 -4.78
N LEU A 178 4.27 1.67 -5.14
CA LEU A 178 3.70 1.03 -6.33
C LEU A 178 2.68 -0.03 -5.92
N LYS A 179 1.43 0.17 -6.34
CA LYS A 179 0.41 -0.88 -6.36
C LYS A 179 0.59 -1.68 -7.66
N PRO A 180 0.97 -2.96 -7.60
CA PRO A 180 1.12 -3.76 -8.82
C PRO A 180 -0.23 -4.12 -9.44
N SER A 181 -0.20 -4.69 -10.62
CA SER A 181 -1.36 -5.30 -11.28
C SER A 181 -1.99 -6.36 -10.39
N ARG A 182 -3.32 -6.49 -10.48
CA ARG A 182 -4.05 -7.56 -9.81
C ARG A 182 -3.41 -8.92 -10.11
N GLY A 183 -3.15 -9.71 -9.06
CA GLY A 183 -2.62 -11.06 -9.18
C GLY A 183 -1.13 -11.19 -9.48
N LEU A 184 -0.37 -10.09 -9.67
CA LEU A 184 1.08 -10.18 -9.86
C LEU A 184 1.80 -10.64 -8.57
N VAL A 185 1.36 -10.18 -7.41
CA VAL A 185 1.90 -10.57 -6.10
C VAL A 185 0.90 -11.50 -5.40
N PRO A 186 1.37 -12.64 -4.85
CA PRO A 186 0.49 -13.65 -4.24
C PRO A 186 -0.15 -13.16 -2.94
N MET A 187 -1.34 -13.66 -2.64
CA MET A 187 -2.09 -13.38 -1.42
C MET A 187 -2.38 -14.62 -0.57
N GLY A 188 -2.06 -15.82 -1.07
CA GLY A 188 -2.37 -17.11 -0.45
C GLY A 188 -1.50 -17.46 0.76
N PRO A 189 -1.67 -18.71 1.26
CA PRO A 189 -2.37 -19.82 0.61
C PRO A 189 -3.88 -19.89 0.91
N LYS A 190 -4.40 -19.21 1.95
CA LYS A 190 -5.80 -19.36 2.36
C LYS A 190 -6.78 -18.59 1.49
N MET A 191 -6.35 -17.48 0.92
CA MET A 191 -7.17 -16.62 0.07
C MET A 191 -6.31 -16.07 -1.07
N LEU A 192 -6.71 -16.29 -2.31
CA LEU A 192 -5.92 -15.92 -3.50
C LEU A 192 -6.27 -14.51 -4.01
N GLU A 193 -7.42 -13.97 -3.66
CA GLU A 193 -7.87 -12.61 -3.95
C GLU A 193 -8.55 -12.00 -2.72
N GLY A 194 -8.30 -10.73 -2.43
CA GLY A 194 -9.02 -9.97 -1.41
C GLY A 194 -10.02 -9.00 -2.02
N TRP A 195 -11.22 -8.90 -1.42
CA TRP A 195 -12.25 -7.94 -1.81
C TRP A 195 -12.61 -8.00 -3.30
N LEU A 196 -12.93 -9.19 -3.80
CA LEU A 196 -13.26 -9.42 -5.23
C LEU A 196 -12.16 -8.92 -6.18
N GLY A 197 -10.89 -9.03 -5.80
CA GLY A 197 -9.74 -8.64 -6.61
C GLY A 197 -9.32 -7.17 -6.49
N LEU A 198 -9.87 -6.39 -5.56
CA LEU A 198 -9.45 -5.01 -5.31
C LEU A 198 -8.07 -4.94 -4.65
N SER A 199 -7.73 -5.91 -3.78
CA SER A 199 -6.53 -5.87 -2.98
C SER A 199 -5.27 -6.27 -3.77
N ALA A 200 -4.21 -5.49 -3.60
CA ALA A 200 -2.86 -5.81 -4.04
C ALA A 200 -1.88 -5.68 -2.86
N GLN A 201 -0.78 -6.44 -2.92
CA GLN A 201 0.28 -6.44 -1.91
C GLN A 201 1.57 -5.93 -2.54
N ASN A 202 2.35 -5.15 -1.81
CA ASN A 202 3.72 -4.77 -2.17
C ASN A 202 4.40 -4.10 -0.95
N VAL A 203 5.30 -3.17 -1.21
CA VAL A 203 6.01 -2.39 -0.20
C VAL A 203 5.86 -0.88 -0.43
N ILE A 204 6.08 -0.12 0.64
CA ILE A 204 6.41 1.31 0.58
C ILE A 204 7.91 1.41 0.80
N SER A 205 8.60 2.20 -0.02
CA SER A 205 10.05 2.38 0.06
C SER A 205 10.44 3.84 -0.18
N ARG A 206 11.69 4.14 0.14
CA ARG A 206 12.25 5.48 -0.11
C ARG A 206 12.76 5.62 -1.55
N SER A 207 13.26 4.55 -2.15
CA SER A 207 13.84 4.55 -3.49
C SER A 207 13.08 3.66 -4.45
N VAL A 208 13.10 4.02 -5.71
CA VAL A 208 12.54 3.19 -6.81
C VAL A 208 13.24 1.85 -6.89
N ARG A 209 14.58 1.83 -6.71
CA ARG A 209 15.40 0.60 -6.73
C ARG A 209 14.95 -0.42 -5.69
N ASP A 210 14.71 0.01 -4.44
CA ASP A 210 14.32 -0.90 -3.37
C ASP A 210 12.92 -1.48 -3.62
N SER A 211 12.00 -0.66 -4.15
CA SER A 211 10.67 -1.13 -4.57
C SER A 211 10.74 -2.13 -5.71
N ALA A 212 11.54 -1.85 -6.75
CA ALA A 212 11.71 -2.74 -7.90
C ALA A 212 12.31 -4.09 -7.49
N LEU A 213 13.33 -4.08 -6.62
CA LEU A 213 13.95 -5.30 -6.09
C LEU A 213 12.95 -6.13 -5.27
N LEU A 214 12.25 -5.50 -4.33
CA LEU A 214 11.28 -6.20 -3.48
C LEU A 214 10.12 -6.77 -4.30
N LEU A 215 9.63 -6.03 -5.29
CA LEU A 215 8.58 -6.53 -6.19
C LEU A 215 9.11 -7.70 -7.04
N GLN A 216 10.33 -7.61 -7.58
CA GLN A 216 10.94 -8.70 -8.36
C GLN A 216 11.10 -9.98 -7.52
N LEU A 217 11.44 -9.87 -6.25
CA LEU A 217 11.60 -11.02 -5.34
C LEU A 217 10.26 -11.63 -4.88
N THR A 218 9.15 -10.88 -5.01
CA THR A 218 7.85 -11.29 -4.48
C THR A 218 6.78 -11.55 -5.54
N GLN A 219 6.98 -11.10 -6.78
CA GLN A 219 6.06 -11.32 -7.90
C GLN A 219 5.94 -12.78 -8.32
N GLY A 220 4.91 -13.06 -9.10
CA GLY A 220 4.68 -14.35 -9.75
C GLY A 220 3.63 -15.22 -9.05
N PRO A 221 3.14 -16.22 -9.78
CA PRO A 221 2.01 -17.03 -9.35
C PRO A 221 2.33 -17.89 -8.12
N GLU A 222 1.27 -18.35 -7.47
CA GLU A 222 1.28 -19.37 -6.43
C GLU A 222 0.32 -20.51 -6.78
N ALA A 223 0.36 -21.59 -6.03
CA ALA A 223 -0.54 -22.73 -6.26
C ALA A 223 -2.01 -22.26 -6.16
N GLY A 224 -2.81 -22.54 -7.19
CA GLY A 224 -4.21 -22.11 -7.29
C GLY A 224 -4.41 -20.76 -7.98
N SER A 225 -3.38 -19.93 -8.14
CA SER A 225 -3.48 -18.66 -8.87
C SER A 225 -3.81 -18.88 -10.36
N ARG A 226 -4.75 -18.10 -10.89
CA ARG A 226 -5.21 -18.16 -12.29
C ARG A 226 -5.16 -16.81 -12.98
N THR A 227 -4.94 -15.74 -12.24
CA THR A 227 -4.96 -14.35 -12.71
C THR A 227 -3.63 -13.69 -12.40
N GLY A 228 -3.35 -12.63 -13.11
CA GLY A 228 -2.14 -11.83 -12.96
C GLY A 228 -1.25 -11.88 -14.19
N PRO A 229 -0.47 -10.82 -14.43
CA PRO A 229 0.48 -10.77 -15.53
C PRO A 229 1.67 -11.70 -15.28
N GLN A 230 2.43 -11.96 -16.34
CA GLN A 230 3.69 -12.69 -16.21
C GLN A 230 4.72 -11.85 -15.42
N PRO A 231 5.51 -12.50 -14.55
CA PRO A 231 6.60 -11.83 -13.85
C PRO A 231 7.62 -11.21 -14.84
N GLY A 232 8.10 -10.01 -14.51
CA GLY A 232 9.05 -9.27 -15.34
C GLY A 232 10.42 -9.07 -14.70
N ALA A 233 11.41 -8.70 -15.52
CA ALA A 233 12.75 -8.30 -15.07
C ALA A 233 12.74 -6.82 -14.62
N LEU A 234 12.24 -6.55 -13.42
CA LEU A 234 11.92 -5.19 -12.96
C LEU A 234 13.16 -4.37 -12.58
N ILE A 235 14.24 -5.03 -12.13
CA ILE A 235 15.51 -4.36 -11.85
C ILE A 235 16.16 -3.87 -13.13
N ASP A 236 16.08 -4.64 -14.22
CA ASP A 236 16.63 -4.22 -15.51
C ASP A 236 15.85 -3.02 -16.07
N ALA A 237 14.55 -2.95 -15.82
CA ALA A 237 13.71 -1.86 -16.28
C ALA A 237 14.13 -0.49 -15.75
N ILE A 238 14.69 -0.40 -14.54
CA ILE A 238 15.13 0.87 -13.94
C ILE A 238 16.53 1.32 -14.39
N THR A 239 17.22 0.54 -15.20
CA THR A 239 18.58 0.87 -15.67
C THR A 239 18.59 1.77 -16.90
N ARG A 240 17.46 1.93 -17.57
CA ARG A 240 17.31 2.73 -18.79
C ARG A 240 16.03 3.57 -18.71
N PRO A 241 16.06 4.81 -19.24
CA PRO A 241 14.84 5.59 -19.36
C PRO A 241 13.83 4.87 -20.28
N PRO A 242 12.53 5.06 -20.08
CA PRO A 242 11.53 4.52 -21.00
C PRO A 242 11.65 5.22 -22.36
N ARG A 243 11.05 4.62 -23.40
CA ARG A 243 10.83 5.34 -24.65
C ARG A 243 10.02 6.61 -24.41
N ARG A 244 9.92 7.48 -25.40
CA ARG A 244 8.99 8.62 -25.34
C ARG A 244 7.56 8.10 -25.09
N LEU A 245 6.94 8.58 -24.00
CA LEU A 245 5.61 8.17 -23.56
C LEU A 245 4.58 9.25 -23.91
N ARG A 246 3.36 8.82 -24.23
CA ARG A 246 2.17 9.66 -24.34
C ARG A 246 1.34 9.49 -23.07
N ILE A 247 1.19 10.54 -22.28
CA ILE A 247 0.65 10.54 -20.93
C ILE A 247 -0.67 11.34 -20.91
N ALA A 248 -1.76 10.71 -20.50
CA ALA A 248 -3.04 11.38 -20.30
C ALA A 248 -3.06 12.05 -18.91
N LEU A 249 -3.25 13.35 -18.84
CA LEU A 249 -3.40 14.10 -17.57
C LEU A 249 -4.87 14.16 -17.17
N MET A 250 -5.21 13.47 -16.10
CA MET A 250 -6.53 13.43 -15.46
C MET A 250 -6.48 14.23 -14.14
N GLU A 251 -6.70 15.53 -14.17
CA GLU A 251 -6.65 16.39 -12.99
C GLU A 251 -8.02 16.66 -12.34
N GLN A 252 -9.12 16.38 -13.05
CA GLN A 252 -10.46 16.56 -12.52
C GLN A 252 -10.87 15.42 -11.62
N ASN A 253 -11.45 15.76 -10.46
CA ASN A 253 -12.00 14.76 -9.55
C ASN A 253 -13.15 14.02 -10.26
N PRO A 254 -13.10 12.67 -10.34
CA PRO A 254 -14.12 11.86 -10.99
C PRO A 254 -15.55 12.04 -10.44
N PHE A 255 -15.68 12.49 -9.18
CA PHE A 255 -16.97 12.84 -8.56
C PHE A 255 -17.43 14.28 -8.85
N GLY A 256 -16.66 15.06 -9.62
CA GLY A 256 -16.96 16.47 -9.88
C GLY A 256 -16.68 17.42 -8.70
N ALA A 257 -16.19 16.92 -7.57
CA ALA A 257 -15.82 17.75 -6.44
C ALA A 257 -14.49 18.48 -6.70
N PRO A 258 -14.24 19.64 -6.06
CA PRO A 258 -12.97 20.37 -6.21
C PRO A 258 -11.77 19.52 -5.81
N VAL A 259 -10.64 19.75 -6.49
CA VAL A 259 -9.30 19.28 -6.10
C VAL A 259 -8.57 20.43 -5.44
N HIS A 260 -7.92 20.18 -4.30
CA HIS A 260 -7.14 21.19 -3.58
C HIS A 260 -6.02 21.74 -4.46
N PRO A 261 -5.78 23.08 -4.44
CA PRO A 261 -4.74 23.71 -5.27
C PRO A 261 -3.36 23.04 -5.15
N ASP A 262 -2.90 22.70 -3.95
CA ASP A 262 -1.62 22.01 -3.73
C ASP A 262 -1.54 20.67 -4.48
N CYS A 263 -2.65 19.91 -4.59
CA CYS A 263 -2.68 18.66 -5.33
C CYS A 263 -2.67 18.88 -6.85
N LEU A 264 -3.32 19.96 -7.34
CA LEU A 264 -3.23 20.37 -8.74
C LEU A 264 -1.82 20.84 -9.08
N ASP A 265 -1.19 21.64 -8.22
CA ASP A 265 0.19 22.10 -8.41
C ASP A 265 1.17 20.94 -8.47
N ALA A 266 0.99 19.93 -7.61
CA ALA A 266 1.80 18.72 -7.61
C ALA A 266 1.69 17.94 -8.92
N VAL A 267 0.48 17.69 -9.42
CA VAL A 267 0.28 16.91 -10.65
C VAL A 267 0.73 17.70 -11.89
N ARG A 268 0.50 19.00 -11.92
CA ARG A 268 0.96 19.89 -13.01
C ARG A 268 2.48 20.05 -13.02
N ALA A 269 3.13 20.08 -11.85
CA ALA A 269 4.59 20.05 -11.76
C ALA A 269 5.16 18.72 -12.29
N ALA A 270 4.51 17.59 -11.95
CA ALA A 270 4.88 16.29 -12.51
C ALA A 270 4.70 16.23 -14.04
N ALA A 271 3.62 16.81 -14.57
CA ALA A 271 3.38 16.93 -16.02
C ALA A 271 4.51 17.70 -16.72
N ARG A 272 4.84 18.90 -16.22
CA ARG A 272 5.95 19.71 -16.76
C ARG A 272 7.30 18.97 -16.67
N LEU A 273 7.55 18.25 -15.61
CA LEU A 273 8.76 17.44 -15.48
C LEU A 273 8.79 16.35 -16.56
N CYS A 274 7.70 15.62 -16.80
CA CYS A 274 7.60 14.63 -17.87
C CYS A 274 7.84 15.25 -19.25
N GLU A 275 7.26 16.43 -19.55
CA GLU A 275 7.49 17.16 -20.81
C GLU A 275 8.96 17.57 -20.98
N SER A 276 9.60 18.05 -19.91
CA SER A 276 11.04 18.40 -19.93
C SER A 276 11.96 17.20 -20.19
N LEU A 277 11.49 15.99 -19.87
CA LEU A 277 12.17 14.73 -20.13
C LEU A 277 11.83 14.12 -21.51
N GLY A 278 11.05 14.85 -22.34
CA GLY A 278 10.73 14.49 -23.70
C GLY A 278 9.46 13.66 -23.89
N HIS A 279 8.66 13.45 -22.84
CA HIS A 279 7.34 12.82 -22.96
C HIS A 279 6.30 13.80 -23.48
N VAL A 280 5.14 13.28 -23.91
CA VAL A 280 3.98 14.09 -24.34
C VAL A 280 2.91 13.99 -23.28
N VAL A 281 2.41 15.13 -22.80
CA VAL A 281 1.33 15.17 -21.81
C VAL A 281 0.12 15.91 -22.42
N GLU A 282 -1.05 15.26 -22.36
CA GLU A 282 -2.30 15.78 -22.93
C GLU A 282 -3.43 15.63 -21.91
N MET A 283 -4.30 16.64 -21.84
CA MET A 283 -5.50 16.59 -21.00
C MET A 283 -6.48 15.53 -21.53
N ALA A 284 -6.59 14.41 -20.84
CA ALA A 284 -7.52 13.34 -21.19
C ALA A 284 -7.85 12.46 -19.96
N ALA A 285 -9.02 11.83 -19.97
CA ALA A 285 -9.44 10.91 -18.92
C ALA A 285 -10.40 9.86 -19.49
N PRO A 286 -10.38 8.61 -18.99
CA PRO A 286 -11.34 7.59 -19.36
C PRO A 286 -12.74 7.96 -18.82
N LYS A 287 -13.80 7.65 -19.61
CA LYS A 287 -15.19 7.86 -19.21
C LYS A 287 -15.67 6.65 -18.38
N LEU A 288 -15.79 6.82 -17.08
CA LEU A 288 -16.12 5.77 -16.13
C LEU A 288 -17.45 6.02 -15.41
N ALA A 289 -18.19 4.96 -15.11
CA ALA A 289 -19.41 4.99 -14.31
C ALA A 289 -19.08 5.05 -12.81
N ILE A 290 -18.53 6.18 -12.36
CA ILE A 290 -17.92 6.34 -11.02
C ILE A 290 -18.86 5.97 -9.88
N GLY A 291 -20.14 6.37 -9.95
CA GLY A 291 -21.13 6.04 -8.91
C GLY A 291 -21.34 4.54 -8.75
N GLU A 292 -21.47 3.80 -9.84
CA GLU A 292 -21.64 2.34 -9.84
C GLU A 292 -20.35 1.64 -9.35
N MET A 293 -19.18 2.11 -9.79
CA MET A 293 -17.89 1.57 -9.38
C MET A 293 -17.69 1.67 -7.87
N PHE A 294 -17.89 2.84 -7.28
CA PHE A 294 -17.71 3.05 -5.85
C PHE A 294 -18.79 2.38 -5.00
N GLY A 295 -20.03 2.32 -5.49
CA GLY A 295 -21.09 1.50 -4.88
C GLY A 295 -20.72 0.03 -4.82
N SER A 296 -20.23 -0.52 -5.92
CA SER A 296 -19.72 -1.89 -6.03
C SER A 296 -18.51 -2.16 -5.14
N MET A 297 -17.61 -1.18 -5.01
CA MET A 297 -16.48 -1.25 -4.09
C MET A 297 -16.95 -1.35 -2.64
N GLY A 298 -17.98 -0.59 -2.24
CA GLY A 298 -18.59 -0.68 -0.92
C GLY A 298 -19.13 -2.08 -0.61
N ILE A 299 -19.82 -2.71 -1.57
CA ILE A 299 -20.28 -4.09 -1.44
C ILE A 299 -19.10 -5.06 -1.28
N ALA A 300 -18.09 -4.97 -2.13
CA ALA A 300 -16.93 -5.86 -2.12
C ALA A 300 -16.15 -5.79 -0.80
N THR A 301 -15.91 -4.58 -0.29
CA THR A 301 -15.15 -4.37 0.95
C THR A 301 -15.92 -4.83 2.19
N ALA A 302 -17.22 -4.49 2.28
CA ALA A 302 -18.05 -4.89 3.42
C ALA A 302 -18.30 -6.42 3.43
N ALA A 303 -18.55 -7.04 2.29
CA ALA A 303 -18.70 -8.49 2.17
C ALA A 303 -17.39 -9.23 2.53
N GLY A 304 -16.24 -8.71 2.08
CA GLY A 304 -14.93 -9.26 2.42
C GLY A 304 -14.61 -9.15 3.91
N MET A 305 -14.98 -8.05 4.57
CA MET A 305 -14.87 -7.87 6.02
C MET A 305 -15.77 -8.88 6.75
N LEU A 306 -17.04 -9.01 6.34
CA LEU A 306 -17.97 -9.98 6.93
C LEU A 306 -17.45 -11.42 6.80
N ALA A 307 -16.90 -11.79 5.65
CA ALA A 307 -16.31 -13.11 5.45
C ALA A 307 -15.16 -13.38 6.44
N SER A 308 -14.27 -12.39 6.66
CA SER A 308 -13.19 -12.50 7.63
C SER A 308 -13.72 -12.67 9.06
N VAL A 309 -14.74 -11.89 9.45
CA VAL A 309 -15.37 -11.99 10.77
C VAL A 309 -16.03 -13.38 10.96
N ARG A 310 -16.75 -13.87 9.93
CA ARG A 310 -17.38 -15.21 9.99
C ARG A 310 -16.36 -16.34 10.11
N MET A 311 -15.24 -16.23 9.43
CA MET A 311 -14.14 -17.21 9.61
C MET A 311 -13.64 -17.20 11.06
N ARG A 312 -13.43 -16.02 11.64
CA ARG A 312 -12.97 -15.90 13.04
C ARG A 312 -14.01 -16.40 14.04
N GLU A 313 -15.29 -16.11 13.83
CA GLU A 313 -16.39 -16.67 14.62
C GLU A 313 -16.35 -18.21 14.63
N LYS A 314 -16.16 -18.82 13.44
CA LYS A 314 -16.04 -20.29 13.30
C LYS A 314 -14.80 -20.85 14.01
N GLU A 315 -13.64 -20.17 13.90
CA GLU A 315 -12.38 -20.59 14.54
C GLU A 315 -12.48 -20.56 16.07
N THR A 316 -13.16 -19.57 16.62
CA THR A 316 -13.23 -19.33 18.08
C THR A 316 -14.47 -19.90 18.75
N GLY A 317 -15.50 -20.26 17.97
CA GLY A 317 -16.83 -20.60 18.50
C GLY A 317 -17.57 -19.41 19.13
N ARG A 318 -17.08 -18.19 18.97
CA ARG A 318 -17.57 -16.96 19.59
C ARG A 318 -18.15 -15.99 18.55
N GLN A 319 -19.31 -15.42 18.81
CA GLN A 319 -19.91 -14.40 17.98
C GLN A 319 -19.22 -13.03 18.17
N ALA A 320 -19.08 -12.29 17.09
CA ALA A 320 -18.62 -10.91 17.11
C ALA A 320 -19.63 -9.99 17.81
N ARG A 321 -19.15 -9.05 18.64
CA ARG A 321 -19.97 -8.07 19.36
C ARG A 321 -19.62 -6.66 18.93
N GLU A 322 -20.60 -5.77 18.99
CA GLU A 322 -20.48 -4.36 18.59
C GLU A 322 -19.30 -3.62 19.26
N ASP A 323 -19.10 -3.86 20.56
CA ASP A 323 -18.06 -3.21 21.37
C ASP A 323 -16.61 -3.58 20.96
N GLU A 324 -16.45 -4.60 20.11
CA GLU A 324 -15.17 -5.06 19.58
C GLU A 324 -14.79 -4.40 18.23
N PHE A 325 -15.66 -3.56 17.67
CA PHE A 325 -15.49 -2.90 16.38
C PHE A 325 -15.64 -1.39 16.49
N GLU A 326 -15.06 -0.68 15.55
CA GLU A 326 -15.33 0.73 15.35
C GLU A 326 -16.72 0.94 14.72
N PRO A 327 -17.48 1.98 15.09
CA PRO A 327 -18.89 2.12 14.74
C PRO A 327 -19.19 2.03 13.24
N LEU A 328 -18.36 2.66 12.39
CA LEU A 328 -18.58 2.63 10.95
C LEU A 328 -18.33 1.23 10.35
N ASN A 329 -17.39 0.47 10.91
CA ASN A 329 -17.17 -0.90 10.49
C ASN A 329 -18.29 -1.83 10.98
N TRP A 330 -18.75 -1.66 12.22
CA TRP A 330 -19.91 -2.41 12.70
C TRP A 330 -21.14 -2.16 11.83
N ARG A 331 -21.43 -0.90 11.51
CA ARG A 331 -22.49 -0.54 10.56
C ARG A 331 -22.31 -1.27 9.21
N SER A 332 -21.10 -1.25 8.65
CA SER A 332 -20.80 -1.92 7.37
C SER A 332 -21.00 -3.42 7.46
N LEU A 333 -20.64 -4.06 8.58
CA LEU A 333 -20.91 -5.48 8.84
C LEU A 333 -22.41 -5.79 8.88
N GLN A 334 -23.23 -4.95 9.51
CA GLN A 334 -24.68 -5.13 9.54
C GLN A 334 -25.28 -5.01 8.14
N LEU A 335 -24.85 -4.04 7.34
CA LEU A 335 -25.28 -3.90 5.94
C LEU A 335 -24.88 -5.13 5.10
N ALA A 336 -23.65 -5.61 5.26
CA ALA A 336 -23.13 -6.76 4.51
C ALA A 336 -23.92 -8.06 4.79
N ARG A 337 -24.55 -8.21 5.95
CA ARG A 337 -25.43 -9.36 6.26
C ARG A 337 -26.64 -9.43 5.34
N GLY A 338 -27.07 -8.31 4.77
CA GLY A 338 -28.21 -8.22 3.83
C GLY A 338 -27.81 -8.32 2.36
N TYR A 339 -26.52 -8.38 2.02
CA TYR A 339 -26.11 -8.46 0.62
C TYR A 339 -26.36 -9.84 0.02
N SER A 340 -26.88 -9.86 -1.21
CA SER A 340 -27.08 -11.10 -1.96
C SER A 340 -25.83 -11.50 -2.74
N ALA A 341 -25.77 -12.77 -3.14
CA ALA A 341 -24.75 -13.26 -4.07
C ALA A 341 -24.81 -12.54 -5.42
N GLU A 342 -26.01 -12.18 -5.89
CA GLU A 342 -26.22 -11.41 -7.12
C GLU A 342 -25.55 -10.03 -7.04
N GLN A 343 -25.68 -9.31 -5.91
CA GLN A 343 -25.02 -8.02 -5.73
C GLN A 343 -23.49 -8.13 -5.77
N ALA A 344 -22.92 -9.18 -5.16
CA ALA A 344 -21.48 -9.42 -5.21
C ALA A 344 -21.01 -9.75 -6.65
N PHE A 345 -21.79 -10.57 -7.39
CA PHE A 345 -21.50 -10.90 -8.78
C PHE A 345 -21.59 -9.66 -9.69
N THR A 346 -22.63 -8.85 -9.52
CA THR A 346 -22.82 -7.59 -10.26
C THR A 346 -21.65 -6.62 -9.96
N ALA A 347 -21.22 -6.49 -8.70
CA ALA A 347 -20.08 -5.66 -8.34
C ALA A 347 -18.81 -6.08 -9.10
N ARG A 348 -18.54 -7.38 -9.23
CA ARG A 348 -17.41 -7.87 -10.03
C ARG A 348 -17.55 -7.51 -11.51
N THR A 349 -18.76 -7.66 -12.08
CA THR A 349 -19.04 -7.30 -13.48
C THR A 349 -18.77 -5.81 -13.74
N VAL A 350 -19.17 -4.92 -12.82
CA VAL A 350 -18.86 -3.48 -12.90
C VAL A 350 -17.36 -3.22 -12.96
N PHE A 351 -16.57 -3.94 -12.15
CA PHE A 351 -15.10 -3.80 -12.18
C PHE A 351 -14.51 -4.28 -13.51
N ASP A 352 -15.00 -5.38 -14.08
CA ASP A 352 -14.51 -5.91 -15.35
C ASP A 352 -14.86 -4.97 -16.53
N GLN A 353 -16.04 -4.36 -16.51
CA GLN A 353 -16.45 -3.33 -17.49
C GLN A 353 -15.57 -2.06 -17.37
N ALA A 354 -15.31 -1.60 -16.15
CA ALA A 354 -14.42 -0.48 -15.92
C ALA A 354 -12.99 -0.79 -16.35
N ALA A 355 -12.49 -2.01 -16.09
CA ALA A 355 -11.18 -2.46 -16.56
C ALA A 355 -11.08 -2.39 -18.07
N ARG A 356 -12.07 -2.95 -18.79
CA ARG A 356 -12.13 -2.87 -20.25
C ARG A 356 -12.11 -1.43 -20.77
N THR A 357 -12.83 -0.51 -20.10
CA THR A 357 -12.83 0.92 -20.47
C THR A 357 -11.47 1.56 -20.34
N VAL A 358 -10.74 1.25 -19.24
CA VAL A 358 -9.37 1.76 -19.00
C VAL A 358 -8.37 1.11 -19.97
N ASP A 359 -8.50 -0.20 -20.27
CA ASP A 359 -7.66 -0.89 -21.26
C ASP A 359 -7.78 -0.23 -22.65
N LEU A 360 -9.01 0.04 -23.11
CA LEU A 360 -9.25 0.72 -24.41
C LEU A 360 -8.68 2.13 -24.42
N PHE A 361 -8.81 2.88 -23.34
CA PHE A 361 -8.21 4.22 -23.20
C PHE A 361 -6.67 4.17 -23.21
N LEU A 362 -6.08 3.21 -22.52
CA LEU A 362 -4.63 2.98 -22.51
C LEU A 362 -4.11 2.34 -23.80
N GLY A 363 -4.97 1.98 -24.74
CA GLY A 363 -4.59 1.69 -26.13
C GLY A 363 -4.16 2.93 -26.92
N GLU A 364 -4.59 4.13 -26.49
CA GLU A 364 -4.23 5.42 -27.12
C GLU A 364 -3.13 6.16 -26.33
N TYR A 365 -3.00 5.89 -25.02
CA TYR A 365 -2.04 6.50 -24.11
C TYR A 365 -1.19 5.43 -23.43
N ASP A 366 0.07 5.75 -23.16
CA ASP A 366 0.96 4.85 -22.43
C ASP A 366 0.69 4.85 -20.92
N LEU A 367 0.31 6.02 -20.38
CA LEU A 367 0.07 6.22 -18.95
C LEU A 367 -1.06 7.21 -18.70
N ILE A 368 -1.65 7.10 -17.50
CA ILE A 368 -2.52 8.13 -16.92
C ILE A 368 -1.76 8.78 -15.76
N LEU A 369 -1.64 10.11 -15.77
CA LEU A 369 -1.13 10.93 -14.68
C LEU A 369 -2.30 11.60 -13.97
N SER A 370 -2.36 11.52 -12.65
CA SER A 370 -3.41 12.14 -11.83
C SER A 370 -2.88 12.57 -10.46
N PRO A 371 -3.62 13.38 -9.68
CA PRO A 371 -3.40 13.46 -8.25
C PRO A 371 -3.49 12.08 -7.60
N VAL A 372 -2.81 11.88 -6.47
CA VAL A 372 -3.01 10.67 -5.63
C VAL A 372 -4.32 10.82 -4.84
N THR A 373 -4.49 11.97 -4.20
CA THR A 373 -5.66 12.36 -3.41
C THR A 373 -6.18 13.70 -3.89
N ALA A 374 -7.45 14.02 -3.66
CA ALA A 374 -8.00 15.33 -4.01
C ALA A 374 -7.68 16.42 -2.97
N ALA A 375 -7.11 16.06 -1.83
CA ALA A 375 -6.65 16.99 -0.79
C ALA A 375 -5.32 16.50 -0.19
N PRO A 376 -4.48 17.39 0.39
CA PRO A 376 -3.30 17.01 1.17
C PRO A 376 -3.64 16.12 2.36
N ALA A 377 -2.61 15.65 3.08
CA ALA A 377 -2.79 14.86 4.30
C ALA A 377 -3.76 15.55 5.27
N PRO A 378 -4.82 14.87 5.74
CA PRO A 378 -5.78 15.47 6.67
C PRO A 378 -5.20 15.55 8.09
N LEU A 379 -5.77 16.42 8.91
CA LEU A 379 -5.54 16.39 10.36
C LEU A 379 -5.98 15.05 10.95
N LEU A 380 -5.32 14.64 12.02
CA LEU A 380 -5.74 13.46 12.78
C LEU A 380 -7.19 13.62 13.28
N GLY A 381 -7.96 12.54 13.26
CA GLY A 381 -9.37 12.50 13.61
C GLY A 381 -10.33 12.78 12.44
N ALA A 382 -9.88 13.43 11.37
CA ALA A 382 -10.76 13.81 10.26
C ALA A 382 -11.41 12.62 9.52
N MET A 383 -10.78 11.46 9.54
CA MET A 383 -11.27 10.21 8.93
C MET A 383 -11.33 9.05 9.94
N SER A 384 -11.52 9.35 11.22
CA SER A 384 -11.76 8.33 12.23
C SER A 384 -13.01 7.52 11.90
N LEU A 385 -12.94 6.20 12.07
CA LEU A 385 -14.11 5.31 11.96
C LEU A 385 -15.03 5.40 13.20
N ASP A 386 -14.68 6.25 14.15
CA ASP A 386 -15.38 6.51 15.41
C ASP A 386 -16.22 7.81 15.37
N GLN A 387 -16.56 8.27 14.17
CA GLN A 387 -17.34 9.50 13.95
C GLN A 387 -18.68 9.21 13.22
N PRO A 388 -19.62 10.17 13.17
CA PRO A 388 -20.84 10.03 12.37
C PRO A 388 -20.54 9.79 10.90
N TYR A 389 -21.34 8.93 10.25
CA TYR A 389 -21.15 8.54 8.86
C TYR A 389 -21.11 9.72 7.89
N GLU A 390 -22.00 10.69 8.09
CA GLU A 390 -22.12 11.89 7.24
C GLU A 390 -20.86 12.77 7.31
N SER A 391 -20.20 12.83 8.46
CA SER A 391 -18.93 13.55 8.65
C SER A 391 -17.79 12.81 7.97
N PHE A 392 -17.74 11.49 8.13
CA PHE A 392 -16.73 10.64 7.49
C PHE A 392 -16.79 10.74 5.97
N VAL A 393 -17.98 10.59 5.37
CA VAL A 393 -18.14 10.57 3.90
C VAL A 393 -17.65 11.85 3.24
N LYS A 394 -17.88 13.02 3.86
CA LYS A 394 -17.42 14.31 3.32
C LYS A 394 -15.91 14.33 3.08
N VAL A 395 -15.12 13.77 4.00
CA VAL A 395 -13.66 13.72 3.88
C VAL A 395 -13.22 12.53 3.03
N ALA A 396 -13.87 11.38 3.15
CA ALA A 396 -13.57 10.16 2.41
C ALA A 396 -13.64 10.37 0.88
N MET A 397 -14.57 11.20 0.40
CA MET A 397 -14.70 11.55 -1.03
C MET A 397 -13.47 12.29 -1.58
N THR A 398 -12.63 12.90 -0.76
CA THR A 398 -11.39 13.55 -1.18
C THR A 398 -10.17 12.64 -1.09
N ALA A 399 -10.25 11.54 -0.34
CA ALA A 399 -9.10 10.71 0.00
C ALA A 399 -8.69 9.76 -1.13
N SER A 400 -9.63 9.13 -1.82
CA SER A 400 -9.31 8.07 -2.79
C SER A 400 -10.04 8.16 -4.14
N PRO A 401 -10.47 9.32 -4.64
CA PRO A 401 -11.26 9.40 -5.87
C PRO A 401 -10.45 8.98 -7.10
N PHE A 402 -9.14 9.16 -7.09
CA PHE A 402 -8.23 8.79 -8.18
C PHE A 402 -7.64 7.39 -7.99
N THR A 403 -7.24 7.04 -6.76
CA THR A 403 -6.51 5.80 -6.50
C THR A 403 -7.37 4.56 -6.64
N ALA A 404 -8.60 4.58 -6.12
CA ALA A 404 -9.49 3.43 -6.07
C ALA A 404 -9.87 2.91 -7.47
N ILE A 405 -9.88 3.76 -8.49
CA ILE A 405 -10.12 3.38 -9.88
C ILE A 405 -9.21 2.21 -10.28
N PHE A 406 -7.91 2.31 -9.97
CA PHE A 406 -6.91 1.31 -10.38
C PHE A 406 -6.90 0.05 -9.51
N ASN A 407 -7.61 0.03 -8.38
CA ASN A 407 -7.94 -1.19 -7.66
C ASN A 407 -9.11 -1.93 -8.34
N MET A 408 -10.18 -1.20 -8.66
CA MET A 408 -11.36 -1.75 -9.30
C MET A 408 -11.04 -2.30 -10.69
N THR A 409 -10.22 -1.61 -11.46
CA THR A 409 -9.81 -2.04 -12.80
C THR A 409 -8.63 -3.02 -12.80
N GLY A 410 -7.88 -3.13 -11.70
CA GLY A 410 -6.74 -4.05 -11.58
C GLY A 410 -5.42 -3.53 -12.15
N HIS A 411 -5.38 -2.36 -12.78
CA HIS A 411 -4.19 -1.75 -13.38
C HIS A 411 -3.12 -1.40 -12.36
N PRO A 412 -1.83 -1.49 -12.71
CA PRO A 412 -0.76 -1.03 -11.84
C PRO A 412 -0.75 0.49 -11.77
N ALA A 413 -0.45 1.03 -10.59
CA ALA A 413 -0.34 2.47 -10.38
C ALA A 413 0.65 2.79 -9.26
N MET A 414 1.38 3.89 -9.40
CA MET A 414 2.39 4.32 -8.43
C MET A 414 2.14 5.74 -7.93
N SER A 415 2.57 6.04 -6.71
CA SER A 415 2.71 7.39 -6.16
C SER A 415 4.19 7.76 -6.15
N VAL A 416 4.53 8.91 -6.75
CA VAL A 416 5.89 9.44 -6.83
C VAL A 416 5.96 10.77 -6.07
N PRO A 417 6.86 10.93 -5.08
CA PRO A 417 6.92 12.11 -4.21
C PRO A 417 7.69 13.27 -4.87
N LEU A 418 7.07 13.96 -5.82
CA LEU A 418 7.70 15.01 -6.62
C LEU A 418 7.45 16.42 -6.10
N HIS A 419 6.55 16.62 -5.13
CA HIS A 419 6.13 17.93 -4.66
C HIS A 419 6.04 18.03 -3.14
N TRP A 420 6.34 19.20 -2.60
CA TRP A 420 6.09 19.62 -1.23
C TRP A 420 5.40 20.98 -1.25
N ASN A 421 4.30 21.12 -0.52
CA ASN A 421 3.56 22.37 -0.45
C ASN A 421 4.27 23.45 0.41
N GLY A 422 3.69 24.65 0.49
CA GLY A 422 4.25 25.76 1.28
C GLY A 422 4.37 25.48 2.79
N ALA A 423 3.65 24.48 3.32
CA ALA A 423 3.76 24.03 4.71
C ALA A 423 4.83 22.93 4.89
N GLY A 424 5.57 22.57 3.85
CA GLY A 424 6.60 21.52 3.87
C GLY A 424 6.02 20.09 3.89
N MET A 425 4.71 19.93 3.63
CA MET A 425 4.08 18.62 3.56
C MET A 425 4.21 18.01 2.15
N PRO A 426 4.60 16.72 2.05
CA PRO A 426 4.76 16.08 0.76
C PRO A 426 3.41 15.79 0.09
N ILE A 427 3.40 15.85 -1.24
CA ILE A 427 2.25 15.52 -2.09
C ILE A 427 2.75 14.73 -3.29
N GLY A 428 2.26 13.49 -3.43
CA GLY A 428 2.61 12.61 -4.54
C GLY A 428 1.83 12.91 -5.82
N ALA A 429 2.43 12.55 -6.96
CA ALA A 429 1.73 12.42 -8.23
C ALA A 429 1.52 10.93 -8.55
N GLN A 430 0.35 10.57 -9.08
CA GLN A 430 0.02 9.20 -9.44
C GLN A 430 0.20 8.96 -10.92
N PHE A 431 0.89 7.86 -11.27
CA PHE A 431 0.95 7.34 -12.63
C PHE A 431 0.35 5.93 -12.66
N ALA A 432 -0.54 5.67 -13.62
CA ALA A 432 -1.10 4.35 -13.86
C ALA A 432 -0.79 3.90 -15.30
N ALA A 433 -0.62 2.59 -15.50
CA ALA A 433 -0.17 2.00 -16.75
C ALA A 433 -1.12 0.85 -17.19
N PRO A 434 -0.99 0.36 -18.43
CA PRO A 434 -1.65 -0.87 -18.87
C PRO A 434 -1.40 -2.03 -17.92
N PHE A 435 -2.33 -2.97 -17.87
CA PHE A 435 -2.20 -4.18 -17.04
C PHE A 435 -0.92 -4.94 -17.38
N GLY A 436 -0.09 -5.23 -16.36
CA GLY A 436 1.21 -5.89 -16.53
C GLY A 436 2.38 -4.97 -16.92
N ALA A 437 2.17 -3.64 -16.98
CA ALA A 437 3.21 -2.69 -17.39
C ALA A 437 3.99 -2.07 -16.21
N GLU A 438 4.24 -2.82 -15.15
CA GLU A 438 5.06 -2.38 -14.00
C GLU A 438 6.46 -1.91 -14.42
N ALA A 439 7.06 -2.59 -15.39
CA ALA A 439 8.37 -2.23 -15.92
C ALA A 439 8.40 -0.81 -16.49
N THR A 440 7.34 -0.39 -17.19
CA THR A 440 7.21 0.98 -17.73
C THR A 440 7.07 2.00 -16.62
N LEU A 441 6.24 1.72 -15.58
CA LEU A 441 6.11 2.58 -14.42
C LEU A 441 7.43 2.75 -13.67
N LEU A 442 8.14 1.65 -13.43
CA LEU A 442 9.42 1.66 -12.73
C LEU A 442 10.51 2.38 -13.52
N ALA A 443 10.57 2.20 -14.86
CA ALA A 443 11.50 2.92 -15.72
C ALA A 443 11.25 4.44 -15.66
N LEU A 444 9.98 4.88 -15.76
CA LEU A 444 9.63 6.29 -15.61
C LEU A 444 9.96 6.79 -14.21
N ALA A 445 9.62 6.03 -13.17
CA ALA A 445 9.91 6.40 -11.79
C ALA A 445 11.42 6.61 -11.54
N ALA A 446 12.27 5.74 -12.11
CA ALA A 446 13.72 5.87 -12.01
C ALA A 446 14.23 7.12 -12.75
N GLN A 447 13.68 7.44 -13.91
CA GLN A 447 13.98 8.68 -14.66
C GLN A 447 13.56 9.92 -13.86
N LEU A 448 12.38 9.91 -13.25
CA LEU A 448 11.89 10.99 -12.39
C LEU A 448 12.72 11.13 -11.12
N GLU A 449 13.11 10.02 -10.47
CA GLU A 449 13.99 10.01 -9.29
C GLU A 449 15.36 10.62 -9.59
N GLN A 450 15.88 10.40 -10.79
CA GLN A 450 17.13 10.98 -11.25
C GLN A 450 16.99 12.49 -11.52
N ALA A 451 15.90 12.91 -12.18
CA ALA A 451 15.66 14.30 -12.56
C ALA A 451 15.26 15.20 -11.39
N ALA A 452 14.51 14.68 -10.43
CA ALA A 452 14.03 15.37 -9.24
C ALA A 452 14.21 14.48 -7.98
N PRO A 453 15.43 14.35 -7.46
CA PRO A 453 15.73 13.43 -6.35
C PRO A 453 14.98 13.77 -5.07
N TRP A 454 14.33 12.78 -4.48
CA TRP A 454 13.60 12.90 -3.20
C TRP A 454 14.17 12.06 -2.07
N LYS A 455 15.02 11.06 -2.36
CA LYS A 455 15.50 10.06 -1.39
C LYS A 455 16.20 10.63 -0.17
N ASP A 456 16.78 11.84 -0.31
CA ASP A 456 17.51 12.51 0.77
C ASP A 456 16.65 13.55 1.52
N ARG A 457 15.43 13.83 1.04
CA ARG A 457 14.47 14.64 1.79
C ARG A 457 13.91 13.83 2.96
N ARG A 458 14.07 14.34 4.17
CA ARG A 458 13.67 13.66 5.41
C ARG A 458 12.92 14.60 6.33
N PRO A 459 11.91 14.10 7.07
CA PRO A 459 11.29 14.87 8.14
C PRO A 459 12.32 15.14 9.25
N VAL A 460 12.19 16.27 9.92
CA VAL A 460 12.93 16.61 11.14
C VAL A 460 12.09 16.08 12.32
N LEU A 461 12.66 15.12 13.09
CA LEU A 461 12.00 14.38 14.17
C LEU A 461 12.73 14.59 15.50
#